data_5e93d257d2df8d7fd84bc69b352a2443
#
_entry.id   5e93d257d2df8d7fd84bc69b352a2443
#
_cell.length_a   1.000
_cell.length_b   1.000
_cell.length_c   1.000
_cell.angle_alpha   90.00
_cell.angle_beta   90.00
_cell.angle_gamma   90.00
#
_symmetry.space_group_name_H-M   'P 1'
#
loop_
_entity.id
_entity.type
_entity.pdbx_description
1 polymer ?
#
loop_
_entity_poly.entity_id
_entity_poly.type
_entity_poly.pdbx_seq_one_letter_code
_entity_poly.pdbx_strand_id
1 'polypeptide(L)'
;MSFFKKMAKFQDSRISWAILVFVSVALVVIAHSLFQNYAYMPPCEQCVYIRFAFLCMALGGVIAIINPKNLLFALVGYVFAFWGAVQGIMYSVKLAKIHDAVHGDDPFGVQGCSTEPHYPFGLPLEKWAPDWFMPTGDCGYDSPMVPDGTVLSDLQKSIVDLYADGWYLVPSSKFMSMADCTLLGFGICFVVLALMLVSKLLSFKK
;
A
#
# COMPACT_ATOMS: atom_id res chain seq x y z
N MET A 1 24.37 -20.92 -6.92
CA MET A 1 23.88 -21.94 -5.95
C MET A 1 23.80 -21.46 -4.50
N SER A 2 24.71 -20.61 -4.03
CA SER A 2 24.68 -20.06 -2.65
C SER A 2 23.48 -19.12 -2.37
N PHE A 3 23.12 -18.24 -3.33
CA PHE A 3 22.03 -17.26 -3.19
C PHE A 3 20.66 -17.93 -2.96
N PHE A 4 20.26 -18.86 -3.84
CA PHE A 4 18.97 -19.55 -3.71
C PHE A 4 18.84 -20.37 -2.43
N LYS A 5 19.95 -20.97 -1.94
CA LYS A 5 19.95 -21.64 -0.63
C LYS A 5 19.72 -20.66 0.53
N LYS A 6 20.32 -19.46 0.46
CA LYS A 6 20.08 -18.41 1.47
C LYS A 6 18.63 -17.91 1.43
N MET A 7 18.06 -17.69 0.25
CA MET A 7 16.66 -17.27 0.08
C MET A 7 15.69 -18.36 0.55
N ALA A 8 15.94 -19.63 0.25
CA ALA A 8 15.12 -20.73 0.78
C ALA A 8 15.16 -20.80 2.31
N LYS A 9 16.32 -20.58 2.94
CA LYS A 9 16.44 -20.48 4.40
C LYS A 9 15.74 -19.24 4.96
N PHE A 10 15.81 -18.11 4.26
CA PHE A 10 15.17 -16.86 4.66
C PHE A 10 13.65 -17.00 4.71
N GLN A 11 13.01 -17.62 3.71
CA GLN A 11 11.56 -17.83 3.72
C GLN A 11 11.08 -18.85 4.78
N ASP A 12 11.92 -19.82 5.18
CA ASP A 12 11.61 -20.77 6.25
C ASP A 12 11.76 -20.14 7.65
N SER A 13 12.25 -18.89 7.69
CA SER A 13 12.34 -18.08 8.90
C SER A 13 11.04 -17.31 9.13
N ARG A 14 10.61 -17.21 10.38
CA ARG A 14 9.50 -16.34 10.79
C ARG A 14 9.81 -14.86 10.59
N ILE A 15 11.09 -14.49 10.61
CA ILE A 15 11.54 -13.10 10.53
C ILE A 15 11.18 -12.48 9.19
N SER A 16 11.33 -13.20 8.06
CA SER A 16 10.98 -12.70 6.73
C SER A 16 9.50 -12.32 6.61
N TRP A 17 8.64 -13.18 7.14
CA TRP A 17 7.20 -12.95 7.16
C TRP A 17 6.79 -11.86 8.17
N ALA A 18 7.49 -11.80 9.33
CA ALA A 18 7.28 -10.74 10.31
C ALA A 18 7.67 -9.36 9.76
N ILE A 19 8.74 -9.26 8.97
CA ILE A 19 9.10 -8.03 8.27
C ILE A 19 7.99 -7.61 7.30
N LEU A 20 7.46 -8.55 6.51
CA LEU A 20 6.35 -8.27 5.60
C LEU A 20 5.13 -7.72 6.34
N VAL A 21 4.73 -8.37 7.44
CA VAL A 21 3.61 -7.90 8.29
C VAL A 21 3.88 -6.52 8.84
N PHE A 22 5.05 -6.33 9.45
CA PHE A 22 5.41 -5.07 10.08
C PHE A 22 5.41 -3.91 9.08
N VAL A 23 6.06 -4.08 7.93
CA VAL A 23 6.13 -3.04 6.90
C VAL A 23 4.74 -2.73 6.36
N SER A 24 3.95 -3.75 6.01
CA SER A 24 2.61 -3.55 5.47
C SER A 24 1.69 -2.83 6.46
N VAL A 25 1.68 -3.24 7.73
CA VAL A 25 0.85 -2.61 8.77
C VAL A 25 1.35 -1.20 9.08
N ALA A 26 2.67 -1.00 9.20
CA ALA A 26 3.24 0.32 9.48
C ALA A 26 2.88 1.34 8.39
N LEU A 27 2.93 0.96 7.12
CA LEU A 27 2.54 1.84 6.00
C LEU A 27 1.06 2.24 6.09
N VAL A 28 0.17 1.30 6.42
CA VAL A 28 -1.27 1.59 6.58
C VAL A 28 -1.50 2.51 7.78
N VAL A 29 -0.83 2.25 8.91
CA VAL A 29 -0.93 3.10 10.12
C VAL A 29 -0.39 4.50 9.86
N ILE A 30 0.74 4.64 9.17
CA ILE A 30 1.31 5.94 8.79
C ILE A 30 0.34 6.69 7.87
N ALA A 31 -0.20 6.03 6.85
CA ALA A 31 -1.15 6.64 5.93
C ALA A 31 -2.42 7.15 6.65
N HIS A 32 -2.92 6.38 7.62
CA HIS A 32 -4.11 6.78 8.39
C HIS A 32 -3.78 7.83 9.46
N SER A 33 -2.80 7.58 10.31
CA SER A 33 -2.57 8.42 11.50
C SER A 33 -1.81 9.71 11.16
N LEU A 34 -0.76 9.61 10.32
CA LEU A 34 0.07 10.77 9.99
C LEU A 34 -0.53 11.59 8.83
N PHE A 35 -0.82 10.96 7.70
CA PHE A 35 -1.28 11.72 6.53
C PHE A 35 -2.77 12.08 6.64
N GLN A 36 -3.65 11.12 6.90
CA GLN A 36 -5.10 11.40 6.96
C GLN A 36 -5.47 12.26 8.16
N ASN A 37 -5.12 11.84 9.39
CA ASN A 37 -5.63 12.49 10.59
C ASN A 37 -4.77 13.68 11.04
N TYR A 38 -3.43 13.57 10.95
CA TYR A 38 -2.55 14.64 11.45
C TYR A 38 -2.28 15.71 10.39
N ALA A 39 -2.07 15.32 9.12
CA ALA A 39 -1.81 16.24 8.01
C ALA A 39 -3.07 16.62 7.22
N TYR A 40 -4.26 16.15 7.62
CA TYR A 40 -5.54 16.44 6.96
C TYR A 40 -5.58 16.09 5.46
N MET A 41 -4.94 15.00 5.07
CA MET A 41 -4.93 14.53 3.69
C MET A 41 -6.00 13.45 3.51
N PRO A 42 -7.18 13.77 2.94
CA PRO A 42 -8.29 12.83 2.83
C PRO A 42 -7.93 11.69 1.85
N PRO A 43 -8.18 10.42 2.22
CA PRO A 43 -7.88 9.30 1.34
C PRO A 43 -8.84 9.24 0.16
N CYS A 44 -8.30 9.04 -1.03
CA CYS A 44 -9.06 8.76 -2.24
C CYS A 44 -9.51 7.29 -2.33
N GLU A 45 -10.38 6.95 -3.29
CA GLU A 45 -10.83 5.58 -3.53
C GLU A 45 -9.65 4.61 -3.74
N GLN A 46 -8.68 4.98 -4.58
CA GLN A 46 -7.51 4.13 -4.83
C GLN A 46 -6.62 4.02 -3.59
N CYS A 47 -6.56 5.07 -2.78
CA CYS A 47 -5.79 5.10 -1.54
C CYS A 47 -6.31 4.06 -0.52
N VAL A 48 -7.64 3.96 -0.36
CA VAL A 48 -8.23 2.96 0.55
C VAL A 48 -8.09 1.53 0.00
N TYR A 49 -8.11 1.33 -1.31
CA TYR A 49 -7.83 0.04 -1.93
C TYR A 49 -6.36 -0.39 -1.76
N ILE A 50 -5.42 0.55 -1.83
CA ILE A 50 -4.00 0.31 -1.56
C ILE A 50 -3.80 -0.12 -0.09
N ARG A 51 -4.49 0.52 0.87
CA ARG A 51 -4.49 0.07 2.27
C ARG A 51 -4.98 -1.37 2.42
N PHE A 52 -6.10 -1.70 1.75
CA PHE A 52 -6.64 -3.06 1.75
C PHE A 52 -5.64 -4.07 1.17
N ALA A 53 -4.95 -3.74 0.07
CA ALA A 53 -3.93 -4.60 -0.53
C ALA A 53 -2.75 -4.87 0.43
N PHE A 54 -2.26 -3.85 1.15
CA PHE A 54 -1.24 -4.04 2.20
C PHE A 54 -1.74 -4.94 3.34
N LEU A 55 -2.99 -4.80 3.77
CA LEU A 55 -3.55 -5.66 4.81
C LEU A 55 -3.71 -7.11 4.36
N CYS A 56 -4.02 -7.35 3.09
CA CYS A 56 -4.00 -8.70 2.52
C CYS A 56 -2.60 -9.31 2.53
N MET A 57 -1.56 -8.53 2.20
CA MET A 57 -0.17 -8.99 2.32
C MET A 57 0.20 -9.29 3.77
N ALA A 58 -0.22 -8.43 4.71
CA ALA A 58 -0.01 -8.64 6.13
C ALA A 58 -0.70 -9.92 6.62
N LEU A 59 -1.94 -10.18 6.20
CA LEU A 59 -2.67 -11.41 6.51
C LEU A 59 -1.92 -12.65 6.01
N GLY A 60 -1.41 -12.61 4.77
CA GLY A 60 -0.57 -13.66 4.22
C GLY A 60 0.68 -13.90 5.07
N GLY A 61 1.33 -12.83 5.50
CA GLY A 61 2.48 -12.89 6.41
C GLY A 61 2.14 -13.51 7.77
N VAL A 62 1.03 -13.11 8.39
CA VAL A 62 0.57 -13.66 9.68
C VAL A 62 0.32 -15.17 9.58
N ILE A 63 -0.36 -15.62 8.52
CA ILE A 63 -0.63 -17.06 8.30
C ILE A 63 0.70 -17.82 8.16
N ALA A 64 1.63 -17.30 7.37
CA ALA A 64 2.92 -17.95 7.15
C ALA A 64 3.80 -17.98 8.42
N ILE A 65 3.72 -16.99 9.32
CA ILE A 65 4.46 -16.94 10.59
C ILE A 65 4.11 -18.12 11.50
N ILE A 66 2.88 -18.61 11.47
CA ILE A 66 2.43 -19.73 12.32
C ILE A 66 3.39 -20.91 12.14
N ASN A 67 3.61 -21.35 10.90
CA ASN A 67 4.59 -22.39 10.59
C ASN A 67 5.12 -22.25 9.15
N PRO A 68 6.18 -21.46 8.91
CA PRO A 68 6.68 -21.20 7.55
C PRO A 68 7.30 -22.43 6.87
N LYS A 69 7.64 -23.47 7.65
CA LYS A 69 8.15 -24.75 7.13
C LYS A 69 7.03 -25.68 6.66
N ASN A 70 5.82 -25.53 7.21
CA ASN A 70 4.67 -26.29 6.78
C ASN A 70 4.18 -25.78 5.43
N LEU A 71 4.04 -26.68 4.45
CA LEU A 71 3.68 -26.35 3.08
C LEU A 71 2.31 -25.66 2.99
N LEU A 72 1.33 -26.07 3.79
CA LEU A 72 -0.02 -25.51 3.76
C LEU A 72 -0.02 -24.04 4.21
N PHE A 73 0.57 -23.74 5.39
CA PHE A 73 0.64 -22.38 5.91
C PHE A 73 1.47 -21.48 5.00
N ALA A 74 2.58 -21.98 4.47
CA ALA A 74 3.40 -21.23 3.52
C ALA A 74 2.63 -20.95 2.22
N LEU A 75 1.92 -21.95 1.65
CA LEU A 75 1.16 -21.78 0.42
C LEU A 75 0.03 -20.75 0.57
N VAL A 76 -0.78 -20.89 1.61
CA VAL A 76 -1.87 -19.94 1.89
C VAL A 76 -1.31 -18.54 2.13
N GLY A 77 -0.21 -18.43 2.89
CA GLY A 77 0.49 -17.17 3.09
C GLY A 77 0.95 -16.53 1.78
N TYR A 78 1.54 -17.31 0.88
CA TYR A 78 1.92 -16.83 -0.46
C TYR A 78 0.72 -16.40 -1.30
N VAL A 79 -0.39 -17.14 -1.28
CA VAL A 79 -1.60 -16.79 -2.04
C VAL A 79 -2.10 -15.40 -1.63
N PHE A 80 -2.25 -15.14 -0.34
CA PHE A 80 -2.70 -13.83 0.15
C PHE A 80 -1.67 -12.73 -0.12
N ALA A 81 -0.38 -13.00 0.10
CA ALA A 81 0.68 -12.03 -0.12
C ALA A 81 0.82 -11.64 -1.60
N PHE A 82 0.80 -12.61 -2.53
CA PHE A 82 0.85 -12.34 -3.97
C PHE A 82 -0.42 -11.66 -4.45
N TRP A 83 -1.60 -12.10 -3.99
CA TRP A 83 -2.86 -11.47 -4.36
C TRP A 83 -2.86 -9.99 -3.93
N GLY A 84 -2.48 -9.70 -2.68
CA GLY A 84 -2.34 -8.34 -2.19
C GLY A 84 -1.33 -7.51 -3.00
N ALA A 85 -0.15 -8.08 -3.32
CA ALA A 85 0.86 -7.38 -4.12
C ALA A 85 0.36 -7.06 -5.54
N VAL A 86 -0.31 -7.99 -6.21
CA VAL A 86 -0.88 -7.78 -7.55
C VAL A 86 -1.98 -6.73 -7.53
N GLN A 87 -2.92 -6.82 -6.59
CA GLN A 87 -3.97 -5.82 -6.44
C GLN A 87 -3.38 -4.43 -6.14
N GLY A 88 -2.40 -4.38 -5.24
CA GLY A 88 -1.70 -3.13 -4.91
C GLY A 88 -1.01 -2.50 -6.12
N ILE A 89 -0.36 -3.30 -6.98
CA ILE A 89 0.22 -2.83 -8.25
C ILE A 89 -0.88 -2.26 -9.16
N MET A 90 -2.01 -2.97 -9.31
CA MET A 90 -3.12 -2.52 -10.18
C MET A 90 -3.71 -1.19 -9.69
N TYR A 91 -3.95 -1.05 -8.39
CA TYR A 91 -4.49 0.19 -7.80
C TYR A 91 -3.47 1.34 -7.89
N SER A 92 -2.18 1.07 -7.68
CA SER A 92 -1.14 2.08 -7.80
C SER A 92 -0.97 2.56 -9.25
N VAL A 93 -1.02 1.66 -10.24
CA VAL A 93 -0.99 2.02 -11.67
C VAL A 93 -2.22 2.87 -12.05
N LYS A 94 -3.41 2.51 -11.54
CA LYS A 94 -4.61 3.31 -11.78
C LYS A 94 -4.49 4.69 -11.15
N LEU A 95 -3.99 4.78 -9.92
CA LEU A 95 -3.76 6.05 -9.23
C LEU A 95 -2.73 6.91 -9.96
N ALA A 96 -1.62 6.32 -10.45
CA ALA A 96 -0.60 7.04 -11.22
C ALA A 96 -1.19 7.66 -12.48
N LYS A 97 -1.97 6.90 -13.25
CA LYS A 97 -2.64 7.43 -14.45
C LYS A 97 -3.60 8.57 -14.15
N ILE A 98 -4.34 8.50 -13.03
CA ILE A 98 -5.23 9.57 -12.61
C ILE A 98 -4.42 10.79 -12.18
N HIS A 99 -3.34 10.59 -11.42
CA HIS A 99 -2.45 11.66 -11.00
C HIS A 99 -1.83 12.39 -12.19
N ASP A 100 -1.33 11.64 -13.18
CA ASP A 100 -0.76 12.20 -14.40
C ASP A 100 -1.82 12.98 -15.21
N ALA A 101 -3.05 12.50 -15.28
CA ALA A 101 -4.14 13.18 -15.98
C ALA A 101 -4.59 14.47 -15.26
N VAL A 102 -4.62 14.47 -13.92
CA VAL A 102 -4.98 15.66 -13.11
C VAL A 102 -3.91 16.74 -13.20
N HIS A 103 -2.63 16.36 -13.23
CA HIS A 103 -1.49 17.30 -13.22
C HIS A 103 -0.89 17.54 -14.61
N GLY A 104 -1.38 16.84 -15.64
CA GLY A 104 -0.98 16.99 -17.03
C GLY A 104 -1.88 17.96 -17.81
N ASP A 105 -1.51 18.20 -19.09
CA ASP A 105 -2.25 19.09 -20.00
C ASP A 105 -3.42 18.38 -20.72
N ASP A 106 -3.82 17.18 -20.28
CA ASP A 106 -4.89 16.41 -20.94
C ASP A 106 -6.27 16.72 -20.32
N PRO A 107 -7.11 17.55 -20.97
CA PRO A 107 -8.40 17.98 -20.43
C PRO A 107 -9.48 16.87 -20.45
N PHE A 108 -9.22 15.71 -21.05
CA PHE A 108 -10.21 14.64 -21.25
C PHE A 108 -9.92 13.38 -20.43
N GLY A 109 -8.85 13.37 -19.63
CA GLY A 109 -8.25 12.15 -19.09
C GLY A 109 -8.73 11.66 -17.72
N VAL A 110 -9.51 12.44 -16.98
CA VAL A 110 -9.81 12.08 -15.58
C VAL A 110 -11.08 11.24 -15.48
N GLN A 111 -10.91 9.95 -15.35
CA GLN A 111 -11.97 9.09 -14.84
C GLN A 111 -12.10 9.34 -13.33
N GLY A 112 -13.16 10.01 -12.89
CA GLY A 112 -13.41 10.32 -11.48
C GLY A 112 -13.38 9.08 -10.59
N CYS A 113 -13.03 9.28 -9.32
CA CYS A 113 -13.13 8.26 -8.30
C CYS A 113 -14.55 8.17 -7.75
N SER A 114 -14.95 6.95 -7.38
CA SER A 114 -16.22 6.72 -6.68
C SER A 114 -16.10 7.11 -5.21
N THR A 115 -17.15 7.70 -4.67
CA THR A 115 -17.31 7.91 -3.22
C THR A 115 -17.79 6.65 -2.50
N GLU A 116 -18.32 5.67 -3.26
CA GLU A 116 -18.75 4.37 -2.74
C GLU A 116 -17.75 3.30 -3.19
N PRO A 117 -16.85 2.84 -2.30
CA PRO A 117 -15.84 1.86 -2.65
C PRO A 117 -16.45 0.45 -2.76
N HIS A 118 -15.96 -0.33 -3.72
CA HIS A 118 -16.35 -1.72 -3.92
C HIS A 118 -15.16 -2.63 -3.66
N TYR A 119 -15.09 -3.19 -2.46
CA TYR A 119 -14.00 -4.10 -2.10
C TYR A 119 -14.18 -5.48 -2.72
N PRO A 120 -13.08 -6.18 -3.02
CA PRO A 120 -13.12 -7.58 -3.48
C PRO A 120 -13.93 -8.45 -2.51
N PHE A 121 -14.60 -9.46 -3.07
CA PHE A 121 -15.49 -10.38 -2.34
C PHE A 121 -16.71 -9.72 -1.69
N GLY A 122 -17.05 -8.48 -2.05
CA GLY A 122 -18.19 -7.76 -1.47
C GLY A 122 -18.03 -7.44 0.01
N LEU A 123 -16.80 -7.31 0.49
CA LEU A 123 -16.51 -6.97 1.89
C LEU A 123 -16.95 -5.53 2.18
N PRO A 124 -17.86 -5.29 3.14
CA PRO A 124 -18.34 -3.93 3.46
C PRO A 124 -17.38 -3.22 4.44
N LEU A 125 -16.11 -3.07 4.07
CA LEU A 125 -15.08 -2.50 4.94
C LEU A 125 -15.35 -1.03 5.28
N GLU A 126 -15.94 -0.31 4.35
CA GLU A 126 -16.38 1.07 4.52
C GLU A 126 -17.47 1.21 5.61
N LYS A 127 -18.22 0.14 5.88
CA LYS A 127 -19.22 0.07 6.96
C LYS A 127 -18.62 -0.40 8.29
N TRP A 128 -17.66 -1.34 8.22
CA TRP A 128 -17.03 -1.91 9.42
C TRP A 128 -16.03 -0.97 10.06
N ALA A 129 -15.27 -0.25 9.24
CA ALA A 129 -14.25 0.70 9.69
C ALA A 129 -14.19 1.90 8.73
N PRO A 130 -15.22 2.79 8.75
CA PRO A 130 -15.34 3.90 7.82
C PRO A 130 -14.14 4.84 7.86
N ASP A 131 -13.60 5.08 9.02
CA ASP A 131 -12.43 5.94 9.23
C ASP A 131 -11.17 5.48 8.48
N TRP A 132 -11.05 4.16 8.24
CA TRP A 132 -9.92 3.55 7.55
C TRP A 132 -10.17 3.30 6.06
N PHE A 133 -11.43 3.03 5.68
CA PHE A 133 -11.79 2.47 4.38
C PHE A 133 -12.84 3.25 3.60
N MET A 134 -13.37 4.35 4.14
CA MET A 134 -14.24 5.24 3.38
C MET A 134 -13.39 6.29 2.66
N PRO A 135 -13.51 6.42 1.33
CA PRO A 135 -12.88 7.51 0.60
C PRO A 135 -13.55 8.84 0.95
N THR A 136 -12.75 9.84 1.28
CA THR A 136 -13.21 11.20 1.65
C THR A 136 -12.56 12.27 0.80
N GLY A 137 -11.61 11.89 -0.07
CA GLY A 137 -10.90 12.76 -1.00
C GLY A 137 -11.04 12.29 -2.44
N ASP A 138 -10.73 13.19 -3.37
CA ASP A 138 -10.73 12.90 -4.80
C ASP A 138 -9.40 12.30 -5.25
N CYS A 139 -9.44 11.43 -6.26
CA CYS A 139 -8.22 10.84 -6.79
C CYS A 139 -7.39 11.86 -7.56
N GLY A 140 -6.09 11.82 -7.34
CA GLY A 140 -5.13 12.74 -7.94
C GLY A 140 -4.99 14.07 -7.21
N TYR A 141 -5.88 14.38 -6.26
CA TYR A 141 -5.84 15.56 -5.40
C TYR A 141 -5.47 15.12 -3.98
N ASP A 142 -4.19 14.93 -3.74
CA ASP A 142 -3.62 14.45 -2.48
C ASP A 142 -2.97 15.57 -1.66
N SER A 143 -3.56 16.77 -1.72
CA SER A 143 -3.20 17.92 -0.89
C SER A 143 -3.98 17.93 0.44
N PRO A 144 -3.42 18.55 1.49
CA PRO A 144 -4.12 18.74 2.76
C PRO A 144 -5.40 19.58 2.65
N MET A 145 -6.48 19.15 3.30
CA MET A 145 -7.74 19.86 3.40
C MET A 145 -8.06 20.16 4.86
N VAL A 146 -7.51 21.27 5.37
CA VAL A 146 -7.71 21.68 6.77
C VAL A 146 -9.10 22.28 6.94
N PRO A 147 -9.93 21.80 7.88
CA PRO A 147 -11.25 22.37 8.14
C PRO A 147 -11.15 23.81 8.65
N ASP A 148 -12.11 24.66 8.24
CA ASP A 148 -12.18 26.04 8.67
C ASP A 148 -12.23 26.16 10.21
N GLY A 149 -11.48 27.11 10.76
CA GLY A 149 -11.42 27.33 12.20
C GLY A 149 -10.53 26.39 13.00
N THR A 150 -9.84 25.44 12.33
CA THR A 150 -8.89 24.55 12.99
C THR A 150 -7.61 25.29 13.38
N VAL A 151 -7.22 25.23 14.65
CA VAL A 151 -5.95 25.78 15.14
C VAL A 151 -4.87 24.70 15.00
N LEU A 152 -3.96 24.90 14.05
CA LEU A 152 -2.84 23.99 13.83
C LEU A 152 -1.67 24.32 14.77
N SER A 153 -0.99 23.29 15.27
CA SER A 153 0.31 23.47 15.90
C SER A 153 1.37 23.86 14.87
N ASP A 154 2.49 24.47 15.29
CA ASP A 154 3.55 24.90 14.39
C ASP A 154 4.09 23.74 13.54
N LEU A 155 4.20 22.53 14.12
CA LEU A 155 4.64 21.32 13.40
C LEU A 155 3.59 20.89 12.37
N GLN A 156 2.30 20.88 12.72
CA GLN A 156 1.22 20.57 11.79
C GLN A 156 1.21 21.53 10.61
N LYS A 157 1.30 22.83 10.90
CA LYS A 157 1.36 23.87 9.88
C LYS A 157 2.54 23.62 8.92
N SER A 158 3.73 23.33 9.44
CA SER A 158 4.89 23.04 8.62
C SER A 158 4.69 21.81 7.72
N ILE A 159 4.00 20.76 8.20
CA ILE A 159 3.70 19.58 7.40
C ILE A 159 2.63 19.88 6.35
N VAL A 160 1.56 20.59 6.72
CA VAL A 160 0.50 21.00 5.79
C VAL A 160 1.07 21.87 4.68
N ASP A 161 1.90 22.87 5.03
CA ASP A 161 2.55 23.74 4.05
C ASP A 161 3.53 22.97 3.15
N LEU A 162 4.24 21.98 3.71
CA LEU A 162 5.18 21.13 2.95
C LEU A 162 4.48 20.30 1.87
N TYR A 163 3.26 19.81 2.13
CA TYR A 163 2.47 19.00 1.21
C TYR A 163 1.33 19.77 0.53
N ALA A 164 1.34 21.10 0.56
CA ALA A 164 0.28 21.92 -0.03
C ALA A 164 0.05 21.64 -1.53
N ASP A 165 1.10 21.31 -2.26
CA ASP A 165 1.07 20.97 -3.69
C ASP A 165 0.78 19.47 -3.97
N GLY A 166 0.40 18.70 -2.97
CA GLY A 166 0.18 17.26 -3.04
C GLY A 166 1.27 16.43 -2.38
N TRP A 167 1.04 15.11 -2.31
CA TRP A 167 1.97 14.20 -1.69
C TRP A 167 3.07 13.75 -2.64
N TYR A 168 4.30 14.11 -2.32
CA TYR A 168 5.52 13.64 -3.00
C TYR A 168 6.53 13.15 -1.98
N LEU A 169 7.36 12.15 -2.35
CA LEU A 169 8.43 11.64 -1.49
C LEU A 169 9.44 12.75 -1.16
N VAL A 170 9.74 13.61 -2.12
CA VAL A 170 10.54 14.83 -1.95
C VAL A 170 9.68 16.00 -2.45
N PRO A 171 8.91 16.68 -1.56
CA PRO A 171 7.97 17.72 -1.96
C PRO A 171 8.60 18.88 -2.72
N SER A 172 9.80 19.33 -2.33
CA SER A 172 10.50 20.44 -2.95
C SER A 172 10.83 20.26 -4.45
N SER A 173 10.98 19.01 -4.90
CA SER A 173 11.27 18.68 -6.31
C SER A 173 10.12 17.96 -7.01
N LYS A 174 9.00 17.76 -6.32
CA LYS A 174 7.86 16.93 -6.78
C LYS A 174 8.30 15.55 -7.28
N PHE A 175 9.29 14.96 -6.57
CA PHE A 175 9.86 13.68 -6.95
C PHE A 175 9.06 12.54 -6.34
N MET A 176 8.62 11.61 -7.18
CA MET A 176 7.82 10.41 -6.88
C MET A 176 6.53 10.72 -6.11
N SER A 177 5.42 10.64 -6.80
CA SER A 177 4.08 10.72 -6.22
C SER A 177 3.80 9.55 -5.26
N MET A 178 2.73 9.63 -4.48
CA MET A 178 2.26 8.51 -3.64
C MET A 178 2.03 7.26 -4.48
N ALA A 179 1.46 7.41 -5.68
CA ALA A 179 1.22 6.32 -6.61
C ALA A 179 2.52 5.61 -7.03
N ASP A 180 3.57 6.37 -7.36
CA ASP A 180 4.87 5.83 -7.75
C ASP A 180 5.54 5.09 -6.59
N CYS A 181 5.50 5.67 -5.39
CA CYS A 181 6.06 5.05 -4.18
C CYS A 181 5.38 3.73 -3.84
N THR A 182 4.03 3.69 -3.92
CA THR A 182 3.27 2.46 -3.65
C THR A 182 3.48 1.42 -4.74
N LEU A 183 3.55 1.83 -6.01
CA LEU A 183 3.86 0.95 -7.14
C LEU A 183 5.24 0.30 -6.99
N LEU A 184 6.25 1.09 -6.64
CA LEU A 184 7.60 0.60 -6.37
C LEU A 184 7.61 -0.37 -5.17
N GLY A 185 6.92 -0.02 -4.08
CA GLY A 185 6.82 -0.85 -2.88
C GLY A 185 6.20 -2.21 -3.15
N PHE A 186 5.04 -2.25 -3.81
CA PHE A 186 4.39 -3.51 -4.21
C PHE A 186 5.22 -4.30 -5.21
N GLY A 187 5.87 -3.63 -6.17
CA GLY A 187 6.76 -4.26 -7.14
C GLY A 187 7.94 -4.96 -6.48
N ILE A 188 8.60 -4.30 -5.52
CA ILE A 188 9.69 -4.90 -4.74
C ILE A 188 9.18 -6.11 -3.94
N CYS A 189 8.05 -5.97 -3.25
CA CYS A 189 7.45 -7.08 -2.50
C CYS A 189 7.13 -8.27 -3.41
N PHE A 190 6.54 -8.03 -4.57
CA PHE A 190 6.22 -9.07 -5.55
C PHE A 190 7.48 -9.82 -6.01
N VAL A 191 8.55 -9.10 -6.37
CA VAL A 191 9.83 -9.70 -6.79
C VAL A 191 10.45 -10.52 -5.65
N VAL A 192 10.47 -10.00 -4.43
CA VAL A 192 11.01 -10.73 -3.27
C VAL A 192 10.21 -12.00 -3.00
N LEU A 193 8.88 -11.94 -3.01
CA LEU A 193 8.01 -13.10 -2.83
C LEU A 193 8.24 -14.15 -3.94
N ALA A 194 8.40 -13.71 -5.20
CA ALA A 194 8.68 -14.60 -6.32
C ALA A 194 10.04 -15.29 -6.17
N LEU A 195 11.08 -14.55 -5.78
CA LEU A 195 12.41 -15.12 -5.52
C LEU A 195 12.39 -16.12 -4.36
N MET A 196 11.65 -15.83 -3.30
CA MET A 196 11.45 -16.74 -2.17
C MET A 196 10.78 -18.04 -2.63
N LEU A 197 9.66 -17.94 -3.38
CA LEU A 197 8.91 -19.09 -3.87
C LEU A 197 9.75 -19.95 -4.83
N VAL A 198 10.40 -19.35 -5.82
CA VAL A 198 11.28 -20.07 -6.77
C VAL A 198 12.43 -20.77 -6.03
N SER A 199 13.03 -20.10 -5.04
CA SER A 199 14.10 -20.69 -4.23
C SER A 199 13.64 -21.93 -3.46
N LYS A 200 12.38 -21.94 -2.98
CA LYS A 200 11.78 -23.12 -2.32
C LYS A 200 11.58 -24.27 -3.29
N LEU A 201 11.00 -23.99 -4.44
CA LEU A 201 10.75 -25.00 -5.46
C LEU A 201 12.04 -25.66 -5.94
N LEU A 202 13.10 -24.87 -6.10
CA LEU A 202 14.42 -25.38 -6.46
C LEU A 202 15.09 -26.22 -5.34
N SER A 203 14.74 -25.94 -4.07
CA SER A 203 15.24 -26.70 -2.93
C SER A 203 14.58 -28.08 -2.78
N PHE A 204 13.33 -28.24 -3.26
CA PHE A 204 12.64 -29.54 -3.26
C PHE A 204 13.12 -30.50 -4.35
N LYS A 205 13.75 -29.98 -5.42
CA LYS A 205 14.25 -30.79 -6.55
C LYS A 205 15.60 -31.48 -6.28
N LYS A 206 16.16 -31.33 -5.10
CA LYS A 206 17.42 -31.94 -4.66
C LYS A 206 17.19 -32.88 -3.48
#